data_a80f991c6277ff4988ec7635aeb5b555
#
_entry.id   a80f991c6277ff4988ec7635aeb5b555
#
_cell.length_a   1.000
_cell.length_b   1.000
_cell.length_c   1.000
_cell.angle_alpha   90.00
_cell.angle_beta   90.00
_cell.angle_gamma   90.00
#
_symmetry.space_group_name_H-M   'P 1'
#
loop_
_entity.id
_entity.type
_entity.pdbx_description
1 polymer ?
#
loop_
_entity_poly.entity_id
_entity_poly.type
_entity_poly.pdbx_seq_one_letter_code
_entity_poly.pdbx_strand_id
1 'polypeptide(L)'
;MIEEQEIQAQDILMADAKLPEPSTTSRANHLAASRQRAYSADLMKAHVALMEKEIILPKQPELFRLIHRHYHTLQTWHDQYTGWRIQRGPTVIRLVRHLSAVTPGYLYDRLKEPGDFACLTWILWYAENRQLSGRGIDQQFLLSQLAEQIQEQSISGADGAVRFDFRRPSERYSIQRALHYLEDLGGIQLVDGQTREWVEQTPGADVLYEFTDVIRSLVAAFNSQFVAAISSRLDDHTTTLQPALLPEAEITPSLVRAWRALLLGPALFRYDDPAAFAELLARADATASELLDTFGWLLEVNRDYACIVRASGMSAGPVTSLTPFGTNDQMALLLCRAIRIQVESGIWPSPDIYGCLHVTAEDMTELFYSVREQFGENWGNEARNKSSRSLLNEVYKKMRQVGLLRGPDEAGNVLILPAAARYSATYEKTGQEPGLHHPPDGVRQAPAAPRAKASLNGKMKRGLSDRDTLWSSSRVEEA
;
A
#
# COMPACT_ATOMS: atom_id res chain seq x y z
N MET A 1 74.91 23.86 9.25
CA MET A 1 73.82 24.40 8.39
C MET A 1 72.72 23.39 8.14
N ILE A 2 72.57 22.39 8.95
CA ILE A 2 71.47 21.40 8.89
C ILE A 2 70.67 21.38 10.23
N GLU A 3 71.29 21.83 11.34
CA GLU A 3 70.61 21.86 12.65
C GLU A 3 69.72 23.09 12.90
N GLU A 4 69.88 24.19 12.16
CA GLU A 4 69.06 25.40 12.33
C GLU A 4 67.72 25.37 11.55
N GLN A 5 67.53 24.39 10.63
CA GLN A 5 66.28 24.24 9.91
C GLN A 5 65.26 23.29 10.59
N GLU A 6 65.69 22.45 11.52
CA GLU A 6 64.77 21.58 12.28
C GLU A 6 64.13 22.27 13.48
N ILE A 7 64.73 23.32 14.01
CA ILE A 7 64.15 24.06 15.14
C ILE A 7 63.05 25.02 14.70
N GLN A 8 63.08 25.51 13.46
CA GLN A 8 61.99 26.37 12.93
C GLN A 8 60.75 25.57 12.48
N ALA A 9 60.85 24.25 12.28
CA ALA A 9 59.70 23.42 11.91
C ALA A 9 58.88 22.92 13.11
N GLN A 10 59.43 22.93 14.32
CA GLN A 10 58.74 22.51 15.54
C GLN A 10 57.95 23.66 16.21
N ASP A 11 58.34 24.92 16.03
CA ASP A 11 57.61 26.05 16.57
C ASP A 11 56.35 26.46 15.78
N ILE A 12 56.16 25.92 14.58
CA ILE A 12 54.95 26.17 13.77
C ILE A 12 53.80 25.17 14.11
N LEU A 13 54.08 24.11 14.85
CA LEU A 13 53.11 23.07 15.19
C LEU A 13 52.39 23.27 16.54
N MET A 14 52.72 24.30 17.29
CA MET A 14 52.13 24.64 18.60
C MET A 14 51.41 25.99 18.64
N ALA A 15 51.04 26.55 17.49
CA ALA A 15 50.07 27.62 17.48
C ALA A 15 48.67 26.95 17.58
N ASP A 16 48.13 26.90 18.81
CA ASP A 16 46.73 26.61 19.07
C ASP A 16 45.89 27.49 18.14
N ALA A 17 45.48 26.91 16.99
CA ALA A 17 44.46 27.49 16.16
C ALA A 17 43.13 27.36 16.90
N LYS A 18 42.89 28.28 17.81
CA LYS A 18 41.57 28.52 18.40
C LYS A 18 40.63 28.73 17.23
N LEU A 19 39.87 27.66 16.85
CA LEU A 19 38.81 27.80 15.87
C LEU A 19 37.95 28.98 16.26
N PRO A 20 37.72 29.95 15.37
CA PRO A 20 36.91 31.11 15.68
C PRO A 20 35.54 30.65 16.15
N GLU A 21 35.14 31.05 17.32
CA GLU A 21 33.78 30.80 17.80
C GLU A 21 32.78 31.30 16.74
N PRO A 22 31.81 30.46 16.32
CA PRO A 22 30.86 30.84 15.29
C PRO A 22 30.17 32.15 15.74
N SER A 23 30.20 33.16 14.89
CA SER A 23 29.53 34.42 15.13
C SER A 23 28.07 34.19 15.51
N THR A 24 27.49 35.07 16.35
CA THR A 24 26.07 34.96 16.76
C THR A 24 25.12 34.86 15.57
N THR A 25 25.44 35.44 14.43
CA THR A 25 24.73 35.35 13.15
C THR A 25 24.81 33.95 12.57
N SER A 26 25.98 33.29 12.62
CA SER A 26 26.15 31.90 12.16
C SER A 26 25.37 30.93 13.02
N ARG A 27 25.37 31.08 14.34
CA ARG A 27 24.53 30.31 15.26
C ARG A 27 23.03 30.46 15.00
N ALA A 28 22.56 31.68 14.77
CA ALA A 28 21.16 31.97 14.44
C ALA A 28 20.76 31.34 13.13
N ASN A 29 21.60 31.37 12.09
CA ASN A 29 21.37 30.74 10.80
C ASN A 29 21.36 29.21 10.92
N HIS A 30 22.25 28.62 11.71
CA HIS A 30 22.25 27.16 11.96
C HIS A 30 21.00 26.70 12.72
N LEU A 31 20.53 27.48 13.70
CA LEU A 31 19.28 27.20 14.42
C LEU A 31 18.06 27.36 13.52
N ALA A 32 18.00 28.37 12.66
CA ALA A 32 16.94 28.55 11.68
C ALA A 32 16.89 27.40 10.67
N ALA A 33 18.03 27.01 10.11
CA ALA A 33 18.14 25.86 9.19
C ALA A 33 17.79 24.53 9.87
N SER A 34 18.13 24.35 11.14
CA SER A 34 17.75 23.15 11.91
C SER A 34 16.24 23.12 12.18
N ARG A 35 15.62 24.25 12.53
CA ARG A 35 14.16 24.35 12.71
C ARG A 35 13.41 24.11 11.40
N GLN A 36 13.92 24.64 10.29
CA GLN A 36 13.32 24.43 8.98
C GLN A 36 13.39 22.95 8.56
N ARG A 37 14.52 22.29 8.79
CA ARG A 37 14.65 20.83 8.53
C ARG A 37 13.72 20.02 9.42
N ALA A 38 13.61 20.33 10.68
CA ALA A 38 12.68 19.66 11.60
C ALA A 38 11.22 19.86 11.18
N TYR A 39 10.84 21.08 10.77
CA TYR A 39 9.51 21.38 10.26
C TYR A 39 9.19 20.61 8.98
N SER A 40 10.12 20.52 8.05
CA SER A 40 9.98 19.73 6.81
C SER A 40 9.83 18.24 7.10
N ALA A 41 10.61 17.68 8.04
CA ALA A 41 10.51 16.28 8.45
C ALA A 41 9.17 15.98 9.14
N ASP A 42 8.65 16.89 9.95
CA ASP A 42 7.34 16.78 10.59
C ASP A 42 6.20 16.76 9.56
N LEU A 43 6.25 17.64 8.55
CA LEU A 43 5.29 17.64 7.44
C LEU A 43 5.34 16.35 6.63
N MET A 44 6.53 15.89 6.26
CA MET A 44 6.71 14.63 5.54
C MET A 44 6.12 13.46 6.32
N LYS A 45 6.42 13.36 7.63
CA LYS A 45 5.85 12.32 8.50
C LYS A 45 4.32 12.37 8.54
N ALA A 46 3.74 13.58 8.59
CA ALA A 46 2.30 13.75 8.59
C ALA A 46 1.65 13.36 7.27
N HIS A 47 2.22 13.76 6.13
CA HIS A 47 1.74 13.37 4.79
C HIS A 47 1.78 11.85 4.61
N VAL A 48 2.92 11.22 4.92
CA VAL A 48 3.09 9.77 4.83
C VAL A 48 2.07 9.06 5.71
N ALA A 49 1.87 9.51 6.93
CA ALA A 49 0.90 8.90 7.85
C ALA A 49 -0.55 9.02 7.36
N LEU A 50 -0.94 10.15 6.77
CA LEU A 50 -2.24 10.32 6.15
C LEU A 50 -2.44 9.42 4.93
N MET A 51 -1.35 9.06 4.25
CA MET A 51 -1.41 8.10 3.14
C MET A 51 -1.47 6.65 3.59
N GLU A 52 -0.80 6.29 4.67
CA GLU A 52 -0.70 4.90 5.15
C GLU A 52 -1.89 4.47 6.00
N LYS A 53 -2.38 5.39 6.82
CA LYS A 53 -3.43 5.09 7.79
C LYS A 53 -4.78 5.50 7.25
N GLU A 54 -5.74 4.60 7.36
CA GLU A 54 -7.14 4.89 7.03
C GLU A 54 -7.72 5.88 8.04
N ILE A 55 -7.37 5.70 9.32
CA ILE A 55 -7.82 6.51 10.44
C ILE A 55 -6.66 6.71 11.43
N ILE A 56 -6.57 7.91 11.97
CA ILE A 56 -5.63 8.28 13.02
C ILE A 56 -6.42 8.68 14.25
N LEU A 57 -6.21 7.97 15.34
CA LEU A 57 -6.94 8.11 16.60
C LEU A 57 -6.11 8.84 17.66
N PRO A 58 -6.76 9.42 18.70
CA PRO A 58 -6.07 10.04 19.84
C PRO A 58 -5.13 9.10 20.60
N LYS A 59 -5.35 7.77 20.51
CA LYS A 59 -4.42 6.76 21.05
C LYS A 59 -3.02 6.79 20.42
N GLN A 60 -2.85 7.54 19.33
CA GLN A 60 -1.57 7.87 18.69
C GLN A 60 -1.26 9.37 18.89
N PRO A 61 -0.96 9.82 20.12
CA PRO A 61 -1.04 11.22 20.49
C PRO A 61 -0.02 12.12 19.79
N GLU A 62 1.16 11.60 19.46
CA GLU A 62 2.19 12.36 18.74
C GLU A 62 1.73 12.69 17.32
N LEU A 63 1.27 11.66 16.59
CA LEU A 63 0.82 11.80 15.23
C LEU A 63 -0.46 12.64 15.13
N PHE A 64 -1.40 12.40 16.04
CA PHE A 64 -2.64 13.15 16.12
C PHE A 64 -2.39 14.66 16.32
N ARG A 65 -1.50 15.03 17.29
CA ARG A 65 -1.09 16.42 17.52
C ARG A 65 -0.31 17.01 16.35
N LEU A 66 0.55 16.21 15.72
CA LEU A 66 1.35 16.63 14.58
C LEU A 66 0.44 17.09 13.43
N ILE A 67 -0.55 16.29 13.06
CA ILE A 67 -1.48 16.62 11.98
C ILE A 67 -2.36 17.81 12.37
N HIS A 68 -2.81 17.89 13.62
CA HIS A 68 -3.55 19.08 14.08
C HIS A 68 -2.74 20.36 13.94
N ARG A 69 -1.44 20.33 14.29
CA ARG A 69 -0.52 21.47 14.18
C ARG A 69 -0.34 21.95 12.75
N HIS A 70 -0.21 21.01 11.82
CA HIS A 70 0.10 21.31 10.41
C HIS A 70 -1.13 21.23 9.49
N TYR A 71 -2.33 21.16 10.05
CA TYR A 71 -3.57 20.91 9.31
C TYR A 71 -3.73 21.77 8.06
N HIS A 72 -3.57 23.08 8.17
CA HIS A 72 -3.78 23.99 7.04
C HIS A 72 -2.80 23.73 5.90
N THR A 73 -1.53 23.52 6.21
CA THR A 73 -0.50 23.20 5.20
C THR A 73 -0.82 21.87 4.50
N LEU A 74 -1.16 20.83 5.28
CA LEU A 74 -1.53 19.52 4.79
C LEU A 74 -2.79 19.60 3.92
N GLN A 75 -3.84 20.28 4.38
CA GLN A 75 -5.10 20.43 3.64
C GLN A 75 -4.88 21.18 2.33
N THR A 76 -4.15 22.31 2.33
CA THR A 76 -3.85 23.09 1.12
C THR A 76 -3.13 22.23 0.08
N TRP A 77 -2.15 21.42 0.52
CA TRP A 77 -1.44 20.51 -0.39
C TRP A 77 -2.39 19.48 -1.00
N HIS A 78 -3.21 18.81 -0.18
CA HIS A 78 -4.14 17.80 -0.67
C HIS A 78 -5.23 18.39 -1.57
N ASP A 79 -5.74 19.58 -1.27
CA ASP A 79 -6.71 20.29 -2.13
C ASP A 79 -6.10 20.58 -3.51
N GLN A 80 -4.85 21.04 -3.54
CA GLN A 80 -4.15 21.44 -4.76
C GLN A 80 -3.81 20.24 -5.66
N TYR A 81 -3.26 19.16 -5.09
CA TYR A 81 -2.68 18.07 -5.86
C TYR A 81 -3.62 16.87 -6.02
N THR A 82 -4.47 16.61 -5.05
CA THR A 82 -5.31 15.41 -5.04
C THR A 82 -6.81 15.71 -4.99
N GLY A 83 -7.21 16.91 -4.61
CA GLY A 83 -8.60 17.25 -4.32
C GLY A 83 -9.18 16.45 -3.14
N TRP A 84 -8.32 15.86 -2.28
CA TRP A 84 -8.76 15.09 -1.12
C TRP A 84 -8.88 15.99 0.10
N ARG A 85 -9.85 15.66 0.94
CA ARG A 85 -10.14 16.42 2.14
C ARG A 85 -9.67 15.71 3.39
N ILE A 86 -9.00 16.43 4.29
CA ILE A 86 -8.69 15.93 5.63
C ILE A 86 -9.89 16.19 6.54
N GLN A 87 -10.59 15.12 6.90
CA GLN A 87 -11.59 15.17 7.96
C GLN A 87 -10.88 15.21 9.30
N ARG A 88 -11.12 16.28 10.07
CA ARG A 88 -10.50 16.51 11.37
C ARG A 88 -11.57 16.66 12.45
N GLY A 89 -11.62 15.73 13.37
CA GLY A 89 -12.49 15.74 14.54
C GLY A 89 -11.71 15.60 15.85
N PRO A 90 -12.39 15.69 16.99
CA PRO A 90 -11.77 15.49 18.31
C PRO A 90 -11.33 14.03 18.54
N THR A 91 -12.02 13.08 17.94
CA THR A 91 -11.81 11.64 18.12
C THR A 91 -11.16 10.96 16.92
N VAL A 92 -11.12 11.63 15.74
CA VAL A 92 -10.65 11.03 14.50
C VAL A 92 -10.03 12.07 13.56
N ILE A 93 -8.95 11.66 12.91
CA ILE A 93 -8.40 12.34 11.73
C ILE A 93 -8.30 11.28 10.62
N ARG A 94 -8.75 11.63 9.42
CA ARG A 94 -8.54 10.80 8.22
C ARG A 94 -8.47 11.62 6.95
N LEU A 95 -7.79 11.09 5.97
CA LEU A 95 -7.80 11.60 4.60
C LEU A 95 -8.97 10.95 3.85
N VAL A 96 -9.97 11.74 3.48
CA VAL A 96 -11.10 11.28 2.65
C VAL A 96 -10.62 11.24 1.22
N ARG A 97 -10.38 10.02 0.72
CA ARG A 97 -9.84 9.79 -0.62
C ARG A 97 -10.98 9.54 -1.58
N HIS A 98 -11.02 10.31 -2.66
CA HIS A 98 -11.85 9.97 -3.82
C HIS A 98 -11.03 9.07 -4.73
N LEU A 99 -11.63 7.95 -5.12
CA LEU A 99 -10.97 6.96 -5.95
C LEU A 99 -10.73 7.57 -7.33
N SER A 100 -9.53 7.40 -7.86
CA SER A 100 -9.29 7.61 -9.28
C SER A 100 -9.77 6.39 -10.07
N ALA A 101 -9.79 6.55 -11.36
CA ALA A 101 -10.18 5.55 -12.32
C ALA A 101 -9.55 4.16 -12.11
N VAL A 102 -8.40 4.06 -11.51
CA VAL A 102 -7.70 2.78 -11.29
C VAL A 102 -7.40 2.64 -9.81
N THR A 103 -8.38 2.22 -9.04
CA THR A 103 -8.11 1.81 -7.67
C THR A 103 -7.94 0.30 -7.64
N PRO A 104 -6.74 -0.19 -7.41
CA PRO A 104 -6.51 -1.62 -7.35
C PRO A 104 -7.25 -2.22 -6.16
N GLY A 105 -7.83 -3.41 -6.35
CA GLY A 105 -8.55 -4.14 -5.31
C GLY A 105 -7.72 -4.51 -4.08
N TYR A 106 -6.39 -4.37 -4.14
CA TYR A 106 -5.51 -4.62 -3.00
C TYR A 106 -5.58 -3.53 -1.91
N LEU A 107 -6.14 -2.38 -2.16
CA LEU A 107 -6.38 -1.38 -1.10
C LEU A 107 -7.33 -1.90 -0.02
N TYR A 108 -8.00 -3.02 -0.28
CA TYR A 108 -8.98 -3.64 0.59
C TYR A 108 -8.60 -5.08 0.97
N ASP A 109 -7.33 -5.32 1.29
CA ASP A 109 -6.82 -6.66 1.64
C ASP A 109 -7.57 -7.34 2.79
N ARG A 110 -8.22 -6.57 3.64
CA ARG A 110 -8.96 -7.06 4.80
C ARG A 110 -10.35 -7.57 4.46
N LEU A 111 -10.98 -6.99 3.44
CA LEU A 111 -12.27 -7.40 2.90
C LEU A 111 -12.02 -8.10 1.56
N LYS A 112 -12.36 -9.37 1.46
CA LYS A 112 -11.94 -10.25 0.35
C LYS A 112 -13.06 -10.54 -0.64
N GLU A 113 -14.29 -10.59 -0.13
CA GLU A 113 -15.45 -11.04 -0.87
C GLU A 113 -16.46 -9.90 -1.02
N PRO A 114 -17.25 -9.85 -2.08
CA PRO A 114 -18.34 -8.87 -2.21
C PRO A 114 -19.26 -8.84 -1.00
N GLY A 115 -19.53 -10.02 -0.39
CA GLY A 115 -20.33 -10.14 0.83
C GLY A 115 -19.76 -9.39 2.03
N ASP A 116 -18.43 -9.23 2.12
CA ASP A 116 -17.76 -8.50 3.20
C ASP A 116 -18.10 -7.01 3.14
N PHE A 117 -18.05 -6.44 1.92
CA PHE A 117 -18.40 -5.03 1.69
C PHE A 117 -19.90 -4.77 1.91
N ALA A 118 -20.72 -5.71 1.49
CA ALA A 118 -22.16 -5.63 1.74
C ALA A 118 -22.44 -5.71 3.26
N CYS A 119 -21.82 -6.62 4.01
CA CYS A 119 -21.94 -6.67 5.46
C CYS A 119 -21.45 -5.37 6.11
N LEU A 120 -20.30 -4.83 5.68
CA LEU A 120 -19.80 -3.54 6.18
C LEU A 120 -20.82 -2.43 5.98
N THR A 121 -21.41 -2.34 4.78
CA THR A 121 -22.45 -1.33 4.47
C THR A 121 -23.68 -1.47 5.37
N TRP A 122 -24.14 -2.70 5.59
CA TRP A 122 -25.27 -2.97 6.47
C TRP A 122 -24.97 -2.67 7.95
N ILE A 123 -23.75 -2.92 8.43
CA ILE A 123 -23.36 -2.55 9.80
C ILE A 123 -23.35 -1.03 9.96
N LEU A 124 -22.82 -0.28 8.98
CA LEU A 124 -22.83 1.18 8.99
C LEU A 124 -24.27 1.73 8.95
N TRP A 125 -25.13 1.14 8.12
CA TRP A 125 -26.56 1.47 8.08
C TRP A 125 -27.26 1.20 9.43
N TYR A 126 -26.96 0.08 10.06
CA TYR A 126 -27.51 -0.27 11.38
C TYR A 126 -27.09 0.75 12.44
N ALA A 127 -25.83 1.17 12.43
CA ALA A 127 -25.33 2.20 13.33
C ALA A 127 -26.07 3.54 13.13
N GLU A 128 -26.27 3.96 11.87
CA GLU A 128 -26.99 5.20 11.53
C GLU A 128 -28.45 5.14 11.94
N ASN A 129 -29.14 4.02 11.69
CA ASN A 129 -30.52 3.81 12.10
C ASN A 129 -30.70 3.89 13.63
N ARG A 130 -29.76 3.35 14.40
CA ARG A 130 -29.79 3.45 15.87
C ARG A 130 -29.65 4.90 16.33
N GLN A 131 -28.81 5.66 15.65
CA GLN A 131 -28.62 7.09 15.94
C GLN A 131 -29.88 7.89 15.65
N LEU A 132 -30.48 7.70 14.47
CA LEU A 132 -31.74 8.40 14.05
C LEU A 132 -32.92 8.04 14.95
N SER A 133 -33.00 6.81 15.46
CA SER A 133 -34.07 6.38 16.36
C SER A 133 -33.92 6.86 17.80
N GLY A 134 -32.95 7.73 18.08
CA GLY A 134 -32.73 8.32 19.40
C GLY A 134 -32.15 7.34 20.45
N ARG A 135 -31.76 6.14 20.01
CA ARG A 135 -31.18 5.13 20.90
C ARG A 135 -29.72 5.38 21.25
N GLY A 136 -29.10 6.40 20.64
CA GLY A 136 -27.70 6.77 20.85
C GLY A 136 -26.71 5.76 20.24
N ILE A 137 -25.55 6.27 19.84
CA ILE A 137 -24.46 5.43 19.30
C ILE A 137 -23.81 4.57 20.38
N ASP A 138 -23.81 5.06 21.62
CA ASP A 138 -23.13 4.43 22.76
C ASP A 138 -23.89 3.21 23.32
N GLN A 139 -24.98 2.81 22.68
CA GLN A 139 -25.69 1.61 23.09
C GLN A 139 -25.03 0.35 22.54
N GLN A 140 -24.79 -0.56 23.46
CA GLN A 140 -24.31 -1.91 23.18
C GLN A 140 -25.36 -2.69 22.39
N PHE A 141 -24.92 -3.61 21.55
CA PHE A 141 -25.80 -4.48 20.75
C PHE A 141 -25.23 -5.89 20.68
N LEU A 142 -26.11 -6.87 20.61
CA LEU A 142 -25.74 -8.26 20.38
C LEU A 142 -25.53 -8.52 18.90
N LEU A 143 -24.55 -9.35 18.57
CA LEU A 143 -24.27 -9.75 17.18
C LEU A 143 -25.46 -10.48 16.56
N SER A 144 -26.17 -11.30 17.33
CA SER A 144 -27.43 -11.93 16.89
C SER A 144 -28.48 -10.93 16.45
N GLN A 145 -28.67 -9.82 17.19
CA GLN A 145 -29.61 -8.76 16.86
C GLN A 145 -29.22 -8.02 15.57
N LEU A 146 -27.92 -7.74 15.41
CA LEU A 146 -27.40 -7.14 14.18
C LEU A 146 -27.66 -8.04 12.98
N ALA A 147 -27.31 -9.34 13.11
CA ALA A 147 -27.50 -10.32 12.03
C ALA A 147 -28.96 -10.48 11.64
N GLU A 148 -29.88 -10.54 12.61
CA GLU A 148 -31.32 -10.61 12.38
C GLU A 148 -31.82 -9.38 11.61
N GLN A 149 -31.44 -8.18 12.02
CA GLN A 149 -31.82 -6.94 11.34
C GLN A 149 -31.27 -6.86 9.91
N ILE A 150 -30.02 -7.26 9.69
CA ILE A 150 -29.45 -7.32 8.33
C ILE A 150 -30.22 -8.32 7.47
N GLN A 151 -30.53 -9.49 8.01
CA GLN A 151 -31.28 -10.52 7.30
C GLN A 151 -32.68 -10.03 6.91
N GLU A 152 -33.44 -9.45 7.85
CA GLU A 152 -34.77 -8.91 7.59
C GLU A 152 -34.77 -7.81 6.53
N GLN A 153 -33.87 -6.85 6.65
CA GLN A 153 -33.80 -5.71 5.73
C GLN A 153 -33.29 -6.10 4.34
N SER A 154 -32.37 -7.06 4.26
CA SER A 154 -31.85 -7.57 2.98
C SER A 154 -32.92 -8.33 2.16
N ILE A 155 -33.95 -8.91 2.81
CA ILE A 155 -35.08 -9.55 2.15
C ILE A 155 -36.08 -8.51 1.63
N SER A 156 -36.22 -7.40 2.35
CA SER A 156 -37.19 -6.34 2.03
C SER A 156 -36.65 -5.35 0.98
N GLY A 157 -35.40 -5.48 0.60
CA GLY A 157 -34.73 -4.60 -0.38
C GLY A 157 -35.23 -4.78 -1.81
N ALA A 158 -34.85 -3.86 -2.70
CA ALA A 158 -35.20 -3.88 -4.12
C ALA A 158 -34.80 -5.20 -4.79
N ASP A 159 -35.51 -5.56 -5.87
CA ASP A 159 -35.15 -6.73 -6.69
C ASP A 159 -33.70 -6.61 -7.17
N GLY A 160 -32.92 -7.65 -6.87
CA GLY A 160 -31.45 -7.67 -7.16
C GLY A 160 -30.55 -7.36 -5.97
N ALA A 161 -31.07 -6.93 -4.81
CA ALA A 161 -30.25 -6.74 -3.61
C ALA A 161 -29.70 -8.08 -3.09
N VAL A 162 -28.47 -8.04 -2.57
CA VAL A 162 -27.83 -9.20 -1.93
C VAL A 162 -28.62 -9.58 -0.68
N ARG A 163 -29.19 -10.77 -0.67
CA ARG A 163 -29.94 -11.32 0.46
C ARG A 163 -29.00 -12.09 1.36
N PHE A 164 -29.02 -11.80 2.66
CA PHE A 164 -28.21 -12.49 3.65
C PHE A 164 -28.99 -13.62 4.35
N ASP A 165 -28.34 -14.76 4.49
CA ASP A 165 -28.78 -15.89 5.31
C ASP A 165 -27.64 -16.37 6.18
N PHE A 166 -27.56 -15.86 7.41
CA PHE A 166 -26.49 -16.20 8.36
C PHE A 166 -26.51 -17.65 8.86
N ARG A 167 -27.41 -18.51 8.35
CA ARG A 167 -27.28 -19.97 8.47
C ARG A 167 -26.11 -20.50 7.62
N ARG A 168 -25.72 -19.76 6.56
CA ARG A 168 -24.60 -20.12 5.69
C ARG A 168 -23.26 -19.71 6.31
N PRO A 169 -22.29 -20.63 6.42
CA PRO A 169 -21.00 -20.30 7.01
C PRO A 169 -20.27 -19.16 6.29
N SER A 170 -20.31 -19.10 4.95
CA SER A 170 -19.67 -18.06 4.15
C SER A 170 -20.12 -16.64 4.59
N GLU A 171 -21.41 -16.46 4.85
CA GLU A 171 -21.98 -15.16 5.23
C GLU A 171 -21.64 -14.80 6.68
N ARG A 172 -21.55 -15.80 7.58
CA ARG A 172 -21.04 -15.56 8.94
C ARG A 172 -19.55 -15.14 8.93
N TYR A 173 -18.74 -15.71 8.07
CA TYR A 173 -17.36 -15.24 7.91
C TYR A 173 -17.29 -13.86 7.28
N SER A 174 -18.20 -13.49 6.40
CA SER A 174 -18.25 -12.14 5.82
C SER A 174 -18.58 -11.08 6.88
N ILE A 175 -19.60 -11.29 7.72
CA ILE A 175 -19.89 -10.34 8.80
C ILE A 175 -18.75 -10.29 9.82
N GLN A 176 -18.10 -11.41 10.13
CA GLN A 176 -16.91 -11.44 11.01
C GLN A 176 -15.79 -10.56 10.46
N ARG A 177 -15.46 -10.70 9.17
CA ARG A 177 -14.40 -9.87 8.54
C ARG A 177 -14.77 -8.39 8.56
N ALA A 178 -16.02 -8.04 8.31
CA ALA A 178 -16.50 -6.67 8.38
C ALA A 178 -16.44 -6.10 9.80
N LEU A 179 -16.80 -6.88 10.83
CA LEU A 179 -16.69 -6.48 12.22
C LEU A 179 -15.22 -6.29 12.64
N HIS A 180 -14.34 -7.24 12.32
CA HIS A 180 -12.91 -7.09 12.61
C HIS A 180 -12.30 -5.86 11.89
N TYR A 181 -12.74 -5.58 10.67
CA TYR A 181 -12.32 -4.37 9.98
C TYR A 181 -12.73 -3.10 10.72
N LEU A 182 -13.98 -3.02 11.19
CA LEU A 182 -14.46 -1.87 11.97
C LEU A 182 -13.81 -1.78 13.35
N GLU A 183 -13.51 -2.91 13.98
CA GLU A 183 -12.77 -2.97 15.27
C GLU A 183 -11.34 -2.44 15.11
N ASP A 184 -10.64 -2.84 14.06
CA ASP A 184 -9.31 -2.35 13.73
C ASP A 184 -9.30 -0.83 13.46
N LEU A 185 -10.34 -0.31 12.81
CA LEU A 185 -10.55 1.13 12.63
C LEU A 185 -10.94 1.84 13.92
N GLY A 186 -11.33 1.09 14.95
CA GLY A 186 -11.85 1.63 16.20
C GLY A 186 -13.29 2.14 16.10
N GLY A 187 -14.05 1.73 15.08
CA GLY A 187 -15.46 2.06 14.90
C GLY A 187 -16.41 1.30 15.81
N ILE A 188 -15.99 0.10 16.22
CA ILE A 188 -16.66 -0.73 17.22
C ILE A 188 -15.63 -1.23 18.23
N GLN A 189 -16.12 -1.67 19.39
CA GLN A 189 -15.31 -2.39 20.37
C GLN A 189 -16.06 -3.62 20.86
N LEU A 190 -15.33 -4.71 21.06
CA LEU A 190 -15.83 -5.91 21.68
C LEU A 190 -15.98 -5.66 23.18
N VAL A 191 -17.16 -5.90 23.73
CA VAL A 191 -17.45 -5.75 25.16
C VAL A 191 -17.42 -7.11 25.86
N ASP A 192 -18.06 -8.13 25.27
CA ASP A 192 -18.12 -9.48 25.83
C ASP A 192 -18.35 -10.53 24.73
N GLY A 193 -17.93 -11.77 25.00
CA GLY A 193 -18.07 -12.90 24.09
C GLY A 193 -16.92 -13.04 23.09
N GLN A 194 -17.02 -14.03 22.21
CA GLN A 194 -16.04 -14.32 21.17
C GLN A 194 -16.73 -14.46 19.81
N THR A 195 -16.38 -13.61 18.85
CA THR A 195 -16.97 -13.60 17.50
C THR A 195 -16.80 -14.95 16.79
N ARG A 196 -15.70 -15.64 17.05
CA ARG A 196 -15.44 -16.96 16.48
C ARG A 196 -16.48 -17.99 16.92
N GLU A 197 -16.84 -18.02 18.20
CA GLU A 197 -17.83 -18.96 18.75
C GLU A 197 -19.22 -18.77 18.12
N TRP A 198 -19.60 -17.52 17.88
CA TRP A 198 -20.84 -17.21 17.18
C TRP A 198 -20.80 -17.66 15.71
N VAL A 199 -19.68 -17.45 15.01
CA VAL A 199 -19.48 -17.91 13.63
C VAL A 199 -19.53 -19.42 13.51
N GLU A 200 -18.95 -20.13 14.46
CA GLU A 200 -18.95 -21.60 14.56
C GLU A 200 -20.28 -22.16 15.10
N GLN A 201 -21.24 -21.30 15.44
CA GLN A 201 -22.57 -21.65 15.99
C GLN A 201 -22.49 -22.46 17.30
N THR A 202 -21.57 -22.10 18.19
CA THR A 202 -21.52 -22.68 19.52
C THR A 202 -22.85 -22.41 20.26
N PRO A 203 -23.52 -23.42 20.83
CA PRO A 203 -24.81 -23.21 21.49
C PRO A 203 -24.72 -22.18 22.63
N GLY A 204 -25.61 -21.16 22.58
CA GLY A 204 -25.66 -20.09 23.59
C GLY A 204 -24.59 -19.03 23.44
N ALA A 205 -23.71 -19.12 22.46
CA ALA A 205 -22.73 -18.07 22.19
C ALA A 205 -23.37 -16.88 21.52
N ASP A 206 -23.21 -15.70 22.09
CA ASP A 206 -23.49 -14.42 21.47
C ASP A 206 -22.36 -13.44 21.79
N VAL A 207 -22.32 -12.32 21.11
CA VAL A 207 -21.24 -11.35 21.22
C VAL A 207 -21.81 -9.97 21.43
N LEU A 208 -21.33 -9.31 22.46
CA LEU A 208 -21.72 -7.96 22.81
C LEU A 208 -20.71 -6.96 22.23
N TYR A 209 -21.15 -6.10 21.34
CA TYR A 209 -20.38 -5.00 20.77
C TYR A 209 -20.92 -3.65 21.18
N GLU A 210 -20.10 -2.64 21.08
CA GLU A 210 -20.44 -1.23 21.29
C GLU A 210 -19.89 -0.38 20.16
N PHE A 211 -20.73 0.51 19.58
CA PHE A 211 -20.29 1.51 18.62
C PHE A 211 -19.51 2.63 19.30
N THR A 212 -18.45 3.10 18.67
CA THR A 212 -17.68 4.25 19.13
C THR A 212 -18.03 5.52 18.33
N ASP A 213 -17.55 6.69 18.76
CA ASP A 213 -17.69 7.94 18.00
C ASP A 213 -17.04 7.91 16.62
N VAL A 214 -16.12 6.99 16.37
CA VAL A 214 -15.44 6.84 15.06
C VAL A 214 -16.43 6.44 13.97
N ILE A 215 -17.46 5.65 14.32
CA ILE A 215 -18.47 5.18 13.35
C ILE A 215 -19.18 6.34 12.67
N ARG A 216 -19.45 7.43 13.38
CA ARG A 216 -20.07 8.67 12.81
C ARG A 216 -19.20 9.26 11.70
N SER A 217 -17.90 9.25 11.92
CA SER A 217 -16.95 9.77 10.94
C SER A 217 -16.87 8.90 9.69
N LEU A 218 -17.10 7.59 9.83
CA LEU A 218 -17.15 6.66 8.70
C LEU A 218 -18.42 6.90 7.87
N VAL A 219 -19.57 6.99 8.51
CA VAL A 219 -20.87 7.22 7.84
C VAL A 219 -20.91 8.60 7.19
N ALA A 220 -20.46 9.65 7.86
CA ALA A 220 -20.45 11.01 7.33
C ALA A 220 -19.63 11.21 6.05
N ALA A 221 -18.77 10.26 5.69
CA ALA A 221 -17.99 10.31 4.46
C ALA A 221 -18.70 9.72 3.24
N PHE A 222 -19.87 9.11 3.41
CA PHE A 222 -20.65 8.62 2.28
C PHE A 222 -21.12 9.78 1.42
N ASN A 223 -20.70 9.79 0.16
CA ASN A 223 -21.20 10.73 -0.82
C ASN A 223 -22.45 10.12 -1.51
N SER A 224 -23.63 10.53 -1.05
CA SER A 224 -24.90 10.02 -1.58
C SER A 224 -25.10 10.30 -3.08
N GLN A 225 -24.58 11.43 -3.59
CA GLN A 225 -24.63 11.75 -5.02
C GLN A 225 -23.75 10.82 -5.85
N PHE A 226 -22.57 10.48 -5.34
CA PHE A 226 -21.68 9.52 -5.99
C PHE A 226 -22.32 8.11 -6.03
N VAL A 227 -22.91 7.67 -4.92
CA VAL A 227 -23.61 6.38 -4.86
C VAL A 227 -24.78 6.35 -5.83
N ALA A 228 -25.62 7.39 -5.87
CA ALA A 228 -26.74 7.49 -6.79
C ALA A 228 -26.29 7.49 -8.26
N ALA A 229 -25.21 8.20 -8.59
CA ALA A 229 -24.67 8.23 -9.95
C ALA A 229 -24.07 6.88 -10.38
N ILE A 230 -23.46 6.12 -9.45
CA ILE A 230 -23.01 4.75 -9.74
C ILE A 230 -24.22 3.82 -9.92
N SER A 231 -25.21 3.87 -9.03
CA SER A 231 -26.38 3.02 -9.11
C SER A 231 -27.12 3.19 -10.44
N SER A 232 -27.31 4.44 -10.92
CA SER A 232 -27.98 4.68 -12.20
C SER A 232 -27.22 4.13 -13.42
N ARG A 233 -25.91 3.91 -13.30
CA ARG A 233 -25.06 3.33 -14.37
C ARG A 233 -24.97 1.80 -14.30
N LEU A 234 -25.19 1.21 -13.12
CA LEU A 234 -25.22 -0.24 -12.93
C LEU A 234 -26.51 -0.86 -13.46
N ASP A 235 -27.60 -0.10 -13.51
CA ASP A 235 -28.89 -0.57 -14.03
C ASP A 235 -28.86 -0.86 -15.55
N ASP A 236 -27.85 -0.42 -16.27
CA ASP A 236 -27.65 -0.63 -17.71
C ASP A 236 -26.96 -1.98 -18.05
N HIS A 237 -27.05 -3.01 -17.22
CA HIS A 237 -26.62 -4.41 -17.43
C HIS A 237 -25.22 -4.65 -18.03
N THR A 238 -24.42 -3.65 -18.20
CA THR A 238 -23.03 -3.71 -18.70
C THR A 238 -22.03 -3.35 -17.61
N THR A 239 -21.92 -4.07 -16.76
CA THR A 239 -21.21 -4.88 -15.91
C THR A 239 -19.77 -4.73 -15.46
N THR A 240 -18.93 -3.97 -15.99
CA THR A 240 -17.63 -3.68 -15.40
C THR A 240 -17.53 -2.16 -15.31
N LEU A 241 -17.63 -1.62 -14.10
CA LEU A 241 -17.33 -0.21 -13.84
C LEU A 241 -15.91 0.07 -14.34
N GLN A 242 -15.83 0.45 -15.61
CA GLN A 242 -14.60 1.02 -16.10
C GLN A 242 -14.38 2.33 -15.35
N PRO A 243 -13.18 2.55 -14.86
CA PRO A 243 -12.84 3.75 -14.11
C PRO A 243 -13.12 5.06 -14.84
N ALA A 244 -13.04 5.07 -16.18
CA ALA A 244 -13.44 6.20 -17.02
C ALA A 244 -14.93 6.57 -16.90
N LEU A 245 -15.76 5.68 -16.35
CA LEU A 245 -17.19 5.90 -16.18
C LEU A 245 -17.55 6.49 -14.80
N LEU A 246 -16.58 6.73 -13.92
CA LEU A 246 -16.85 7.41 -12.66
C LEU A 246 -17.23 8.87 -12.94
N PRO A 247 -18.34 9.37 -12.35
CA PRO A 247 -18.85 10.72 -12.62
C PRO A 247 -17.81 11.83 -12.41
N GLU A 248 -16.86 11.61 -11.51
CA GLU A 248 -15.82 12.57 -11.19
C GLU A 248 -14.69 12.63 -12.25
N ALA A 249 -14.54 11.61 -13.09
CA ALA A 249 -13.44 11.56 -14.07
C ALA A 249 -13.55 12.69 -15.11
N GLU A 250 -14.76 13.08 -15.47
CA GLU A 250 -15.00 14.12 -16.49
C GLU A 250 -14.67 15.54 -15.99
N ILE A 251 -14.89 15.81 -14.69
CA ILE A 251 -14.71 17.14 -14.11
C ILE A 251 -13.39 17.30 -13.36
N THR A 252 -12.69 16.20 -13.05
CA THR A 252 -11.43 16.26 -12.33
C THR A 252 -10.27 16.59 -13.27
N PRO A 253 -9.46 17.63 -12.98
CA PRO A 253 -8.31 17.98 -13.81
C PRO A 253 -7.35 16.79 -14.01
N SER A 254 -6.79 16.68 -15.23
CA SER A 254 -5.90 15.56 -15.59
C SER A 254 -4.70 15.39 -14.65
N LEU A 255 -4.12 16.51 -14.21
CA LEU A 255 -3.01 16.47 -13.25
C LEU A 255 -3.43 15.90 -11.87
N VAL A 256 -4.63 16.24 -11.40
CA VAL A 256 -5.18 15.70 -10.14
C VAL A 256 -5.41 14.19 -10.27
N ARG A 257 -5.94 13.74 -11.41
CA ARG A 257 -6.09 12.30 -11.69
C ARG A 257 -4.73 11.59 -11.72
N ALA A 258 -3.72 12.22 -12.32
CA ALA A 258 -2.35 11.70 -12.33
C ALA A 258 -1.80 11.52 -10.89
N TRP A 259 -1.92 12.54 -10.05
CA TRP A 259 -1.50 12.46 -8.66
C TRP A 259 -2.23 11.37 -7.88
N ARG A 260 -3.54 11.25 -8.05
CA ARG A 260 -4.34 10.20 -7.41
C ARG A 260 -3.87 8.81 -7.84
N ALA A 261 -3.63 8.60 -9.14
CA ALA A 261 -3.15 7.33 -9.67
C ALA A 261 -1.76 6.97 -9.15
N LEU A 262 -0.84 7.93 -9.07
CA LEU A 262 0.49 7.71 -8.50
C LEU A 262 0.46 7.38 -7.00
N LEU A 263 -0.37 8.06 -6.23
CA LEU A 263 -0.41 7.90 -4.78
C LEU A 263 -1.17 6.66 -4.33
N LEU A 264 -2.21 6.23 -5.05
CA LEU A 264 -3.05 5.09 -4.70
C LEU A 264 -2.80 3.86 -5.57
N GLY A 265 -2.29 4.03 -6.77
CA GLY A 265 -2.02 2.95 -7.71
C GLY A 265 -0.58 2.44 -7.67
N PRO A 266 -0.31 1.28 -8.25
CA PRO A 266 1.06 0.80 -8.45
C PRO A 266 1.80 1.65 -9.49
N ALA A 267 1.07 2.23 -10.44
CA ALA A 267 1.56 3.12 -11.47
C ALA A 267 0.39 3.87 -12.13
N LEU A 268 0.70 5.01 -12.73
CA LEU A 268 -0.16 5.65 -13.74
C LEU A 268 0.22 5.09 -15.11
N PHE A 269 -0.71 4.38 -15.75
CA PHE A 269 -0.50 3.82 -17.09
C PHE A 269 -1.09 4.74 -18.17
N ARG A 270 -0.33 4.93 -19.24
CA ARG A 270 -0.82 5.64 -20.44
C ARG A 270 -2.05 4.97 -21.05
N TYR A 271 -2.17 3.66 -20.92
CA TYR A 271 -3.32 2.87 -21.33
C TYR A 271 -4.61 3.28 -20.62
N ASP A 272 -4.53 3.57 -19.32
CA ASP A 272 -5.70 3.84 -18.48
C ASP A 272 -6.21 5.28 -18.61
N ASP A 273 -5.29 6.24 -18.59
CA ASP A 273 -5.61 7.66 -18.68
C ASP A 273 -4.52 8.40 -19.49
N PRO A 274 -4.65 8.39 -20.82
CA PRO A 274 -3.68 9.07 -21.70
C PRO A 274 -3.53 10.56 -21.42
N ALA A 275 -4.62 11.23 -21.03
CA ALA A 275 -4.63 12.66 -20.75
C ALA A 275 -3.89 12.98 -19.43
N ALA A 276 -4.13 12.21 -18.38
CA ALA A 276 -3.42 12.38 -17.12
C ALA A 276 -1.94 12.04 -17.28
N PHE A 277 -1.61 11.02 -18.07
CA PHE A 277 -0.23 10.65 -18.35
C PHE A 277 0.52 11.74 -19.14
N ALA A 278 -0.11 12.32 -20.16
CA ALA A 278 0.47 13.42 -20.94
C ALA A 278 0.72 14.66 -20.07
N GLU A 279 -0.22 15.02 -19.21
CA GLU A 279 -0.08 16.15 -18.27
C GLU A 279 1.04 15.91 -17.24
N LEU A 280 1.17 14.67 -16.75
CA LEU A 280 2.27 14.27 -15.88
C LEU A 280 3.63 14.43 -16.59
N LEU A 281 3.74 13.96 -17.83
CA LEU A 281 4.97 14.07 -18.62
C LEU A 281 5.39 15.54 -18.81
N ALA A 282 4.42 16.41 -19.11
CA ALA A 282 4.67 17.84 -19.31
C ALA A 282 5.21 18.52 -18.02
N ARG A 283 4.98 17.91 -16.85
CA ARG A 283 5.37 18.45 -15.53
C ARG A 283 6.22 17.48 -14.73
N ALA A 284 6.92 16.56 -15.36
CA ALA A 284 7.60 15.45 -14.69
C ALA A 284 8.61 15.93 -13.64
N ASP A 285 9.44 16.93 -13.98
CA ASP A 285 10.46 17.46 -13.05
C ASP A 285 9.82 18.15 -11.84
N ALA A 286 8.77 18.94 -12.07
CA ALA A 286 8.04 19.60 -10.97
C ALA A 286 7.34 18.56 -10.06
N THR A 287 6.74 17.52 -10.64
CA THR A 287 6.11 16.43 -9.90
C THR A 287 7.14 15.60 -9.13
N ALA A 288 8.30 15.34 -9.71
CA ALA A 288 9.39 14.63 -9.05
C ALA A 288 9.92 15.40 -7.83
N SER A 289 10.15 16.71 -7.98
CA SER A 289 10.56 17.57 -6.88
C SER A 289 9.52 17.59 -5.76
N GLU A 290 8.25 17.78 -6.11
CA GLU A 290 7.15 17.81 -5.13
C GLU A 290 6.99 16.49 -4.38
N LEU A 291 7.10 15.33 -5.06
CA LEU A 291 7.08 14.02 -4.43
C LEU A 291 8.23 13.83 -3.44
N LEU A 292 9.43 14.27 -3.84
CA LEU A 292 10.61 14.16 -2.99
C LEU A 292 10.48 15.05 -1.75
N ASP A 293 10.05 16.29 -1.93
CA ASP A 293 9.94 17.27 -0.83
C ASP A 293 8.82 16.90 0.15
N THR A 294 7.69 16.38 -0.36
CA THR A 294 6.51 16.08 0.44
C THR A 294 6.57 14.71 1.12
N PHE A 295 7.03 13.68 0.42
CA PHE A 295 7.00 12.29 0.90
C PHE A 295 8.38 11.64 1.01
N GLY A 296 9.41 12.24 0.46
CA GLY A 296 10.73 11.61 0.30
C GLY A 296 10.72 10.49 -0.75
N TRP A 297 9.75 10.47 -1.65
CA TRP A 297 9.61 9.44 -2.69
C TRP A 297 10.15 9.95 -4.02
N LEU A 298 10.59 9.00 -4.85
CA LEU A 298 11.12 9.29 -6.20
C LEU A 298 10.06 8.97 -7.25
N LEU A 299 10.00 9.79 -8.29
CA LEU A 299 9.20 9.53 -9.47
C LEU A 299 10.05 8.81 -10.53
N GLU A 300 9.61 7.65 -10.98
CA GLU A 300 10.14 6.96 -12.14
C GLU A 300 9.16 7.14 -13.30
N VAL A 301 9.62 7.69 -14.43
CA VAL A 301 8.80 7.91 -15.63
C VAL A 301 9.38 7.07 -16.75
N ASN A 302 8.53 6.25 -17.36
CA ASN A 302 8.81 5.45 -18.53
C ASN A 302 7.90 5.87 -19.69
N ARG A 303 8.11 5.30 -20.86
CA ARG A 303 7.34 5.62 -22.07
C ARG A 303 5.83 5.43 -21.90
N ASP A 304 5.41 4.39 -21.19
CA ASP A 304 4.02 3.95 -21.16
C ASP A 304 3.43 3.88 -19.73
N TYR A 305 4.25 4.19 -18.71
CA TYR A 305 3.82 4.29 -17.31
C TYR A 305 4.72 5.21 -16.49
N ALA A 306 4.19 5.69 -15.38
CA ALA A 306 4.95 6.37 -14.32
C ALA A 306 4.59 5.79 -12.98
N CYS A 307 5.57 5.63 -12.08
CA CYS A 307 5.35 5.06 -10.76
C CYS A 307 6.21 5.74 -9.69
N ILE A 308 5.79 5.56 -8.44
CA ILE A 308 6.57 6.01 -7.28
C ILE A 308 7.56 4.91 -6.88
N VAL A 309 8.81 5.30 -6.69
CA VAL A 309 9.87 4.45 -6.16
C VAL A 309 10.26 4.94 -4.77
N ARG A 310 10.41 4.03 -3.84
CA ARG A 310 10.77 4.33 -2.46
C ARG A 310 12.13 3.74 -2.15
N ALA A 311 12.94 4.51 -1.43
CA ALA A 311 14.21 4.02 -0.94
C ALA A 311 13.98 2.92 0.13
N SER A 312 14.92 2.00 0.25
CA SER A 312 14.87 0.95 1.27
C SER A 312 14.76 1.56 2.67
N GLY A 313 13.87 1.04 3.49
CA GLY A 313 13.61 1.52 4.84
C GLY A 313 12.63 2.70 4.95
N MET A 314 12.18 3.26 3.84
CA MET A 314 11.10 4.25 3.85
C MET A 314 9.74 3.55 3.90
N SER A 315 8.79 4.20 4.57
CA SER A 315 7.43 3.74 4.60
C SER A 315 6.84 3.57 3.20
N ALA A 316 6.17 2.45 3.00
CA ALA A 316 5.69 2.08 1.68
C ALA A 316 4.39 2.80 1.27
N GLY A 317 3.68 3.45 2.21
CA GLY A 317 2.33 3.92 1.94
C GLY A 317 1.41 2.75 1.54
N PRO A 318 0.28 3.00 0.89
CA PRO A 318 -0.67 1.96 0.53
C PRO A 318 -0.20 1.05 -0.63
N VAL A 319 0.87 1.40 -1.34
CA VAL A 319 1.30 0.68 -2.54
C VAL A 319 2.26 -0.46 -2.20
N THR A 320 1.94 -1.66 -2.63
CA THR A 320 2.81 -2.84 -2.51
C THR A 320 3.75 -2.96 -3.70
N SER A 321 4.96 -3.49 -3.47
CA SER A 321 5.93 -3.84 -4.50
C SER A 321 6.31 -5.31 -4.41
N LEU A 322 6.90 -5.86 -5.47
CA LEU A 322 7.51 -7.18 -5.40
C LEU A 322 8.81 -7.12 -4.60
N THR A 323 9.01 -8.11 -3.75
CA THR A 323 10.22 -8.28 -2.95
C THR A 323 10.85 -9.65 -3.25
N PRO A 324 12.17 -9.81 -3.16
CA PRO A 324 12.80 -11.11 -3.41
C PRO A 324 12.60 -12.11 -2.26
N PHE A 325 11.93 -11.72 -1.17
CA PHE A 325 11.86 -12.52 0.06
C PHE A 325 10.66 -13.47 0.12
N GLY A 326 9.56 -13.14 -0.55
CA GLY A 326 8.35 -13.98 -0.57
C GLY A 326 8.35 -14.96 -1.75
N THR A 327 7.94 -16.22 -1.55
CA THR A 327 7.91 -17.22 -2.63
C THR A 327 7.01 -16.79 -3.81
N ASN A 328 5.84 -16.22 -3.53
CA ASN A 328 4.94 -15.72 -4.58
C ASN A 328 5.55 -14.53 -5.32
N ASP A 329 6.29 -13.67 -4.64
CA ASP A 329 6.99 -12.53 -5.25
C ASP A 329 8.14 -13.03 -6.13
N GLN A 330 8.91 -14.04 -5.68
CA GLN A 330 9.97 -14.65 -6.47
C GLN A 330 9.40 -15.28 -7.76
N MET A 331 8.30 -16.03 -7.66
CA MET A 331 7.63 -16.61 -8.83
C MET A 331 7.15 -15.54 -9.80
N ALA A 332 6.58 -14.43 -9.29
CA ALA A 332 6.16 -13.30 -10.12
C ALA A 332 7.34 -12.62 -10.83
N LEU A 333 8.46 -12.43 -10.15
CA LEU A 333 9.69 -11.87 -10.73
C LEU A 333 10.28 -12.77 -11.83
N LEU A 334 10.30 -14.10 -11.61
CA LEU A 334 10.74 -15.06 -12.59
C LEU A 334 9.81 -15.10 -13.80
N LEU A 335 8.49 -15.03 -13.57
CA LEU A 335 7.50 -15.00 -14.64
C LEU A 335 7.63 -13.71 -15.49
N CYS A 336 7.86 -12.54 -14.88
CA CYS A 336 8.15 -11.30 -15.60
C CYS A 336 9.39 -11.44 -16.51
N ARG A 337 10.44 -12.09 -16.02
CA ARG A 337 11.63 -12.41 -16.85
C ARG A 337 11.29 -13.33 -18.01
N ALA A 338 10.54 -14.41 -17.75
CA ALA A 338 10.15 -15.36 -18.76
C ALA A 338 9.30 -14.71 -19.85
N ILE A 339 8.31 -13.86 -19.48
CA ILE A 339 7.51 -13.06 -20.41
C ILE A 339 8.41 -12.21 -21.32
N ARG A 340 9.39 -11.53 -20.73
CA ARG A 340 10.34 -10.70 -21.50
C ARG A 340 11.09 -11.55 -22.52
N ILE A 341 11.60 -12.71 -22.14
CA ILE A 341 12.32 -13.62 -23.04
C ILE A 341 11.42 -14.08 -24.20
N GLN A 342 10.15 -14.39 -23.95
CA GLN A 342 9.20 -14.77 -25.00
C GLN A 342 8.99 -13.66 -26.03
N VAL A 343 8.90 -12.41 -25.59
CA VAL A 343 8.75 -11.24 -26.45
C VAL A 343 10.04 -10.94 -27.22
N GLU A 344 11.20 -10.93 -26.53
CA GLU A 344 12.50 -10.63 -27.14
C GLU A 344 12.94 -11.69 -28.17
N SER A 345 12.56 -12.96 -27.95
CA SER A 345 12.81 -14.05 -28.89
C SER A 345 11.80 -14.11 -30.05
N GLY A 346 10.77 -13.26 -30.06
CA GLY A 346 9.75 -13.21 -31.10
C GLY A 346 8.75 -14.39 -31.06
N ILE A 347 8.73 -15.16 -29.97
CA ILE A 347 7.75 -16.26 -29.77
C ILE A 347 6.38 -15.65 -29.44
N TRP A 348 6.34 -14.65 -28.60
CA TRP A 348 5.13 -13.89 -28.31
C TRP A 348 5.07 -12.60 -29.13
N PRO A 349 3.86 -12.06 -29.40
CA PRO A 349 3.71 -10.84 -30.17
C PRO A 349 4.40 -9.67 -29.47
N SER A 350 4.73 -8.64 -30.25
CA SER A 350 5.22 -7.38 -29.70
C SER A 350 4.11 -6.66 -28.92
N PRO A 351 4.46 -5.91 -27.84
CA PRO A 351 3.51 -5.08 -27.14
C PRO A 351 2.81 -4.08 -28.08
N ASP A 352 1.58 -3.73 -27.72
CA ASP A 352 0.78 -2.74 -28.43
C ASP A 352 1.33 -1.30 -28.32
N ILE A 353 0.61 -0.32 -28.86
CA ILE A 353 0.99 1.10 -28.83
C ILE A 353 1.08 1.69 -27.42
N TYR A 354 0.50 1.04 -26.42
CA TYR A 354 0.53 1.41 -25.00
C TYR A 354 1.53 0.60 -24.20
N GLY A 355 2.31 -0.26 -24.85
CA GLY A 355 3.25 -1.16 -24.19
C GLY A 355 2.59 -2.35 -23.50
N CYS A 356 1.31 -2.59 -23.74
CA CYS A 356 0.57 -3.73 -23.20
C CYS A 356 0.74 -4.97 -24.09
N LEU A 357 0.75 -6.15 -23.47
CA LEU A 357 0.86 -7.43 -24.16
C LEU A 357 -0.40 -8.26 -23.91
N HIS A 358 -1.06 -8.67 -24.99
CA HIS A 358 -2.26 -9.50 -24.95
C HIS A 358 -1.88 -10.95 -25.14
N VAL A 359 -2.17 -11.80 -24.15
CA VAL A 359 -1.88 -13.23 -24.17
C VAL A 359 -3.06 -14.02 -23.63
N THR A 360 -3.10 -15.33 -23.84
CA THR A 360 -4.13 -16.18 -23.26
C THR A 360 -3.70 -16.74 -21.90
N ALA A 361 -4.66 -17.18 -21.10
CA ALA A 361 -4.38 -17.90 -19.85
C ALA A 361 -3.68 -19.23 -20.09
N GLU A 362 -3.84 -19.83 -21.27
CA GLU A 362 -3.14 -21.05 -21.70
C GLU A 362 -1.66 -20.76 -21.91
N ASP A 363 -1.32 -19.73 -22.69
CA ASP A 363 0.07 -19.31 -22.91
C ASP A 363 0.79 -19.01 -21.58
N MET A 364 0.10 -18.30 -20.69
CA MET A 364 0.63 -18.01 -19.35
C MET A 364 0.82 -19.25 -18.49
N THR A 365 -0.06 -20.24 -18.65
CA THR A 365 0.02 -21.50 -17.93
C THR A 365 1.21 -22.32 -18.43
N GLU A 366 1.40 -22.42 -19.73
CA GLU A 366 2.55 -23.12 -20.33
C GLU A 366 3.87 -22.45 -19.93
N LEU A 367 3.91 -21.13 -20.00
CA LEU A 367 5.09 -20.38 -19.57
C LEU A 367 5.40 -20.61 -18.08
N PHE A 368 4.38 -20.61 -17.22
CA PHE A 368 4.57 -20.88 -15.81
C PHE A 368 5.05 -22.31 -15.53
N TYR A 369 4.59 -23.30 -16.30
CA TYR A 369 5.11 -24.66 -16.20
C TYR A 369 6.60 -24.71 -16.52
N SER A 370 7.06 -24.04 -17.57
CA SER A 370 8.49 -23.97 -17.91
C SER A 370 9.32 -23.28 -16.82
N VAL A 371 8.79 -22.21 -16.23
CA VAL A 371 9.43 -21.51 -15.09
C VAL A 371 9.53 -22.43 -13.88
N ARG A 372 8.47 -23.20 -13.60
CA ARG A 372 8.47 -24.17 -12.50
C ARG A 372 9.46 -25.31 -12.73
N GLU A 373 9.54 -25.85 -13.93
CA GLU A 373 10.50 -26.90 -14.29
C GLU A 373 11.93 -26.40 -14.10
N GLN A 374 12.22 -25.18 -14.50
CA GLN A 374 13.56 -24.61 -14.41
C GLN A 374 13.97 -24.22 -12.99
N PHE A 375 13.04 -23.68 -12.18
CA PHE A 375 13.36 -23.02 -10.91
C PHE A 375 12.63 -23.59 -9.70
N GLY A 376 11.70 -24.52 -9.88
CA GLY A 376 10.83 -25.02 -8.81
C GLY A 376 11.58 -25.69 -7.65
N GLU A 377 12.77 -26.23 -7.89
CA GLU A 377 13.62 -26.82 -6.86
C GLU A 377 14.13 -25.79 -5.84
N ASN A 378 14.20 -24.51 -6.24
CA ASN A 378 14.63 -23.42 -5.37
C ASN A 378 13.50 -22.85 -4.52
N TRP A 379 12.24 -23.28 -4.76
CA TRP A 379 11.09 -22.77 -4.02
C TRP A 379 10.93 -23.49 -2.67
N GLY A 380 10.26 -22.84 -1.73
CA GLY A 380 10.00 -23.43 -0.41
C GLY A 380 9.15 -24.70 -0.49
N ASN A 381 9.24 -25.56 0.51
CA ASN A 381 8.56 -26.86 0.54
C ASN A 381 7.05 -26.78 0.29
N GLU A 382 6.40 -25.77 0.84
CA GLU A 382 4.96 -25.54 0.65
C GLU A 382 4.63 -25.33 -0.83
N ALA A 383 5.38 -24.47 -1.53
CA ALA A 383 5.18 -24.18 -2.94
C ALA A 383 5.50 -25.41 -3.81
N ARG A 384 6.53 -26.18 -3.48
CA ARG A 384 6.87 -27.41 -4.22
C ARG A 384 5.75 -28.45 -4.19
N ASN A 385 5.02 -28.54 -3.08
CA ASN A 385 3.93 -29.48 -2.87
C ASN A 385 2.58 -29.04 -3.45
N LYS A 386 2.40 -27.74 -3.75
CA LYS A 386 1.18 -27.22 -4.37
C LYS A 386 1.10 -27.56 -5.87
N SER A 387 -0.12 -27.66 -6.40
CA SER A 387 -0.32 -27.78 -7.83
C SER A 387 0.13 -26.52 -8.58
N SER A 388 0.60 -26.66 -9.82
CA SER A 388 1.01 -25.50 -10.65
C SER A 388 -0.14 -24.52 -10.86
N ARG A 389 -1.37 -25.02 -11.01
CA ARG A 389 -2.56 -24.17 -11.17
C ARG A 389 -2.83 -23.32 -9.91
N SER A 390 -2.69 -23.91 -8.72
CA SER A 390 -2.86 -23.18 -7.45
C SER A 390 -1.80 -22.09 -7.31
N LEU A 391 -0.53 -22.43 -7.59
CA LEU A 391 0.57 -21.48 -7.55
C LEU A 391 0.39 -20.33 -8.55
N LEU A 392 0.00 -20.64 -9.79
CA LEU A 392 -0.23 -19.62 -10.82
C LEU A 392 -1.35 -18.66 -10.41
N ASN A 393 -2.42 -19.15 -9.77
CA ASN A 393 -3.48 -18.30 -9.24
C ASN A 393 -2.97 -17.36 -8.14
N GLU A 394 -2.09 -17.83 -7.26
CA GLU A 394 -1.45 -16.98 -6.25
C GLU A 394 -0.52 -15.92 -6.89
N VAL A 395 0.23 -16.32 -7.91
CA VAL A 395 1.08 -15.41 -8.69
C VAL A 395 0.22 -14.36 -9.43
N TYR A 396 -0.86 -14.76 -10.07
CA TYR A 396 -1.81 -13.83 -10.71
C TYR A 396 -2.37 -12.82 -9.70
N LYS A 397 -2.78 -13.31 -8.53
CA LYS A 397 -3.25 -12.42 -7.46
C LYS A 397 -2.18 -11.39 -7.10
N LYS A 398 -0.93 -11.84 -6.90
CA LYS A 398 0.18 -10.95 -6.56
C LYS A 398 0.50 -9.96 -7.69
N MET A 399 0.59 -10.44 -8.93
CA MET A 399 0.87 -9.59 -10.08
C MET A 399 -0.23 -8.54 -10.33
N ARG A 400 -1.50 -8.89 -10.10
CA ARG A 400 -2.61 -7.92 -10.12
C ARG A 400 -2.46 -6.87 -9.03
N GLN A 401 -2.11 -7.28 -7.81
CA GLN A 401 -1.90 -6.38 -6.69
C GLN A 401 -0.82 -5.33 -6.96
N VAL A 402 0.24 -5.69 -7.66
CA VAL A 402 1.34 -4.75 -7.99
C VAL A 402 1.22 -4.15 -9.39
N GLY A 403 0.08 -4.33 -10.07
CA GLY A 403 -0.21 -3.69 -11.35
C GLY A 403 0.65 -4.19 -12.52
N LEU A 404 0.98 -5.48 -12.58
CA LEU A 404 1.77 -6.07 -13.64
C LEU A 404 0.92 -6.76 -14.70
N LEU A 405 -0.30 -7.15 -14.33
CA LEU A 405 -1.26 -7.72 -15.27
C LEU A 405 -2.70 -7.49 -14.82
N ARG A 406 -3.64 -7.71 -15.76
CA ARG A 406 -5.09 -7.82 -15.52
C ARG A 406 -5.60 -9.11 -16.11
N GLY A 407 -6.72 -9.58 -15.60
CA GLY A 407 -7.26 -10.87 -16.01
C GLY A 407 -6.69 -12.04 -15.19
N PRO A 408 -6.85 -13.33 -15.62
CA PRO A 408 -7.67 -13.67 -16.79
C PRO A 408 -9.11 -13.19 -16.65
N ASP A 409 -9.72 -12.75 -17.76
CA ASP A 409 -11.14 -12.48 -17.87
C ASP A 409 -11.94 -13.76 -18.09
N GLU A 410 -13.26 -13.66 -18.25
CA GLU A 410 -14.15 -14.80 -18.50
C GLU A 410 -13.83 -15.55 -19.81
N ALA A 411 -13.25 -14.86 -20.79
CA ALA A 411 -12.79 -15.43 -22.05
C ALA A 411 -11.36 -16.00 -21.98
N GLY A 412 -10.70 -15.90 -20.82
CA GLY A 412 -9.34 -16.36 -20.62
C GLY A 412 -8.25 -15.43 -21.15
N ASN A 413 -8.57 -14.15 -21.41
CA ASN A 413 -7.57 -13.17 -21.85
C ASN A 413 -6.81 -12.60 -20.66
N VAL A 414 -5.50 -12.45 -20.82
CA VAL A 414 -4.60 -11.82 -19.86
C VAL A 414 -3.94 -10.62 -20.53
N LEU A 415 -4.06 -9.44 -19.89
CA LEU A 415 -3.39 -8.22 -20.30
C LEU A 415 -2.18 -8.00 -19.40
N ILE A 416 -0.99 -8.13 -19.97
CA ILE A 416 0.26 -7.82 -19.26
C ILE A 416 0.55 -6.33 -19.44
N LEU A 417 0.73 -5.63 -18.32
CA LEU A 417 0.93 -4.19 -18.29
C LEU A 417 2.42 -3.84 -18.45
N PRO A 418 2.77 -2.66 -19.00
CA PRO A 418 4.14 -2.29 -19.30
C PRO A 418 5.08 -2.29 -18.08
N ALA A 419 4.56 -2.09 -16.88
CA ALA A 419 5.34 -2.17 -15.64
C ALA A 419 5.94 -3.57 -15.39
N ALA A 420 5.43 -4.63 -16.01
CA ALA A 420 6.00 -5.98 -15.91
C ALA A 420 7.44 -6.03 -16.48
N ALA A 421 7.74 -5.21 -17.48
CA ALA A 421 9.06 -5.12 -18.08
C ALA A 421 10.15 -4.58 -17.11
N ARG A 422 9.75 -3.90 -16.04
CA ARG A 422 10.63 -3.38 -15.00
C ARG A 422 11.28 -4.49 -14.17
N TYR A 423 10.61 -5.62 -14.03
CA TYR A 423 10.98 -6.67 -13.11
C TYR A 423 11.69 -7.83 -13.83
N SER A 424 12.79 -8.28 -13.23
CA SER A 424 13.51 -9.47 -13.67
C SER A 424 14.29 -10.05 -12.52
N ALA A 425 14.31 -11.38 -12.40
CA ALA A 425 15.11 -12.09 -11.41
C ALA A 425 15.64 -13.40 -11.97
N THR A 426 16.72 -13.90 -11.35
CA THR A 426 17.25 -15.24 -11.55
C THR A 426 17.87 -15.71 -10.25
N TYR A 427 17.98 -17.03 -10.07
CA TYR A 427 18.77 -17.57 -8.97
C TYR A 427 20.24 -17.63 -9.38
N GLU A 428 21.12 -17.21 -8.48
CA GLU A 428 22.57 -17.41 -8.66
C GLU A 428 22.87 -18.89 -8.52
N LYS A 429 23.64 -19.44 -9.47
CA LYS A 429 24.18 -20.79 -9.33
C LYS A 429 25.25 -20.77 -8.26
N THR A 430 24.96 -21.39 -7.12
CA THR A 430 25.95 -21.57 -6.04
C THR A 430 27.12 -22.38 -6.62
N GLY A 431 28.25 -21.71 -6.91
CA GLY A 431 29.46 -22.37 -7.40
C GLY A 431 30.21 -21.72 -8.57
N GLN A 432 29.66 -20.64 -9.15
CA GLN A 432 30.45 -19.78 -10.04
C GLN A 432 30.79 -18.49 -9.31
N GLU A 433 32.07 -18.26 -9.07
CA GLU A 433 32.58 -16.94 -8.67
C GLU A 433 32.01 -15.90 -9.66
N PRO A 434 31.53 -14.74 -9.17
CA PRO A 434 31.05 -13.70 -10.05
C PRO A 434 32.21 -13.25 -10.93
N GLY A 435 32.16 -13.63 -12.20
CA GLY A 435 33.06 -13.08 -13.19
C GLY A 435 32.88 -11.57 -13.19
N LEU A 436 33.95 -10.83 -12.90
CA LEU A 436 34.03 -9.39 -12.99
C LEU A 436 33.58 -8.97 -14.41
N HIS A 437 32.33 -8.63 -14.56
CA HIS A 437 31.88 -7.89 -15.73
C HIS A 437 32.46 -6.48 -15.61
N HIS A 438 33.51 -6.21 -16.38
CA HIS A 438 33.94 -4.86 -16.62
C HIS A 438 32.81 -4.08 -17.27
N PRO A 439 32.41 -2.94 -16.70
CA PRO A 439 31.49 -2.04 -17.38
C PRO A 439 32.17 -1.53 -18.66
N PRO A 440 31.43 -1.26 -19.74
CA PRO A 440 32.00 -0.72 -20.96
C PRO A 440 32.69 0.63 -20.67
N ASP A 441 33.89 0.78 -21.18
CA ASP A 441 34.73 1.97 -21.05
C ASP A 441 33.96 3.24 -21.45
N GLY A 442 33.77 4.16 -20.51
CA GLY A 442 33.21 5.47 -20.82
C GLY A 442 32.62 6.30 -19.68
N VAL A 443 32.47 5.80 -18.47
CA VAL A 443 31.95 6.62 -17.35
C VAL A 443 33.06 6.95 -16.36
N ARG A 444 33.47 8.21 -16.31
CA ARG A 444 34.41 8.73 -15.33
C ARG A 444 33.82 8.63 -13.92
N GLN A 445 34.41 7.79 -13.07
CA GLN A 445 34.07 7.70 -11.66
C GLN A 445 34.60 8.93 -10.91
N ALA A 446 33.74 9.52 -10.08
CA ALA A 446 34.14 10.49 -9.07
C ALA A 446 34.93 9.76 -7.94
N PRO A 447 35.91 10.42 -7.30
CA PRO A 447 36.77 9.79 -6.33
C PRO A 447 36.03 9.38 -5.05
N ALA A 448 36.23 8.15 -4.61
CA ALA A 448 35.65 7.57 -3.40
C ALA A 448 36.26 8.20 -2.15
N ALA A 449 35.39 8.57 -1.19
CA ALA A 449 35.79 8.99 0.15
C ALA A 449 36.37 7.81 0.97
N PRO A 450 37.35 8.05 1.87
CA PRO A 450 38.04 6.99 2.58
C PRO A 450 37.17 6.27 3.60
N ARG A 451 37.16 4.95 3.53
CA ARG A 451 36.50 4.06 4.49
C ARG A 451 37.29 4.04 5.81
N ALA A 452 36.62 4.48 6.90
CA ALA A 452 37.12 4.26 8.25
C ALA A 452 36.98 2.77 8.63
N LYS A 453 38.09 2.11 8.99
CA LYS A 453 38.10 0.76 9.55
C LYS A 453 37.68 0.86 11.03
N ALA A 454 36.50 0.36 11.38
CA ALA A 454 36.15 0.12 12.77
C ALA A 454 36.49 -1.33 13.14
N SER A 455 37.46 -1.47 14.01
CA SER A 455 37.83 -2.70 14.73
C SER A 455 36.85 -2.88 15.89
N LEU A 456 36.11 -3.98 15.93
CA LEU A 456 35.27 -4.38 17.07
C LEU A 456 35.81 -5.67 17.67
N ASN A 457 36.69 -5.51 18.67
CA ASN A 457 36.92 -6.51 19.70
C ASN A 457 36.36 -5.96 21.01
N GLY A 458 35.39 -6.64 21.58
CA GLY A 458 34.80 -6.28 22.88
C GLY A 458 33.71 -7.27 23.31
N LYS A 459 34.12 -8.36 23.96
CA LYS A 459 33.23 -9.23 24.73
C LYS A 459 32.56 -8.43 25.81
N MET A 460 31.21 -8.50 25.90
CA MET A 460 30.53 -8.24 27.16
C MET A 460 29.36 -9.18 27.38
N LYS A 461 29.34 -9.72 28.58
CA LYS A 461 28.39 -10.73 29.11
C LYS A 461 27.09 -10.08 29.60
N ARG A 462 26.01 -10.81 29.34
CA ARG A 462 24.80 -11.04 30.15
C ARG A 462 24.15 -9.90 30.93
N GLY A 463 22.89 -9.69 30.62
CA GLY A 463 21.85 -9.20 31.51
C GLY A 463 20.49 -9.56 30.90
N LEU A 464 19.89 -10.64 31.42
CA LEU A 464 18.48 -11.02 31.14
C LEU A 464 17.55 -9.99 31.80
N SER A 465 16.57 -9.53 31.07
CA SER A 465 15.31 -9.03 31.61
C SER A 465 14.18 -9.60 30.75
N ASP A 466 13.41 -10.50 31.36
CA ASP A 466 12.17 -11.07 30.85
C ASP A 466 11.16 -9.98 30.51
N ARG A 467 10.70 -9.98 29.27
CA ARG A 467 9.34 -9.62 28.80
C ARG A 467 9.37 -9.46 27.30
N ASP A 468 9.23 -10.57 26.57
CA ASP A 468 8.74 -10.62 25.18
C ASP A 468 8.78 -12.07 24.70
N THR A 469 7.88 -12.89 25.25
CA THR A 469 7.57 -14.22 24.74
C THR A 469 6.08 -14.45 24.81
N LEU A 470 5.38 -14.02 23.79
CA LEU A 470 4.02 -14.48 23.50
C LEU A 470 3.79 -14.34 22.00
N TRP A 471 4.38 -15.23 21.22
CA TRP A 471 3.94 -15.65 19.87
C TRP A 471 4.89 -16.73 19.35
N SER A 472 4.75 -17.95 19.86
CA SER A 472 5.22 -19.11 19.12
C SER A 472 4.39 -20.35 19.50
N SER A 473 3.78 -20.90 18.46
CA SER A 473 3.45 -22.32 18.26
C SER A 473 2.59 -23.04 19.31
N SER A 474 1.35 -23.31 18.96
CA SER A 474 0.70 -24.57 19.34
C SER A 474 0.59 -25.47 18.12
N ARG A 475 1.46 -26.47 18.06
CA ARG A 475 1.22 -27.71 17.34
C ARG A 475 -0.01 -28.37 17.95
N VAL A 476 -0.93 -28.79 17.10
CA VAL A 476 -1.92 -29.81 17.46
C VAL A 476 -1.43 -31.11 16.85
N GLU A 477 -1.02 -32.02 17.71
CA GLU A 477 -0.95 -33.43 17.44
C GLU A 477 -2.36 -34.04 17.49
N GLU A 478 -2.55 -35.00 16.62
CA GLU A 478 -3.61 -35.96 16.38
C GLU A 478 -4.50 -36.39 17.58
N ALA A 479 -5.79 -36.46 17.33
CA ALA A 479 -6.65 -37.64 17.45
C ALA A 479 -7.94 -37.42 16.64
#